data_385bb4294bd59fee0004872a8ee24f8e
#
_entry.id   385bb4294bd59fee0004872a8ee24f8e
#
_cell.length_a   1.000
_cell.length_b   1.000
_cell.length_c   1.000
_cell.angle_alpha   90.00
_cell.angle_beta   90.00
_cell.angle_gamma   90.00
#
_symmetry.space_group_name_H-M   'P 1'
#
loop_
_entity.id
_entity.type
_entity.pdbx_description
1 polymer ?
#
loop_
_entity_poly.entity_id
_entity_poly.type
_entity_poly.pdbx_seq_one_letter_code
_entity_poly.pdbx_strand_id
1 'polypeptide(L)'
;ASTYTPQDLETTQSFMIKSNARAFETAGAKLNMLENISEFGWDPDYVKDREKIVNEMTLERIKELSNNYLNPNNMIWLVVGDAKTQMAGLEKLGFGKPVLINQEKVSMDVNK
;
A
#
# COMPACT_ATOMS: atom_id res chain seq x y z
N ALA A 1 -8.96 18.02 3.30
CA ALA A 1 -8.31 16.83 2.77
C ALA A 1 -7.40 17.26 1.64
N SER A 2 -6.11 16.96 1.70
CA SER A 2 -5.21 17.22 0.59
C SER A 2 -5.67 16.33 -0.57
N THR A 3 -6.06 16.96 -1.65
CA THR A 3 -6.44 16.26 -2.86
C THR A 3 -5.18 15.88 -3.60
N TYR A 4 -5.11 14.64 -4.03
CA TYR A 4 -4.10 14.15 -4.95
C TYR A 4 -4.11 15.03 -6.21
N THR A 5 -2.97 15.62 -6.55
CA THR A 5 -2.87 16.63 -7.60
C THR A 5 -2.51 16.01 -8.96
N PRO A 6 -2.72 16.71 -10.09
CA PRO A 6 -2.23 16.26 -11.40
C PRO A 6 -0.73 15.98 -11.40
N GLN A 7 0.06 16.79 -10.70
CA GLN A 7 1.51 16.61 -10.59
C GLN A 7 1.87 15.33 -9.81
N ASP A 8 1.10 15.00 -8.76
CA ASP A 8 1.29 13.75 -8.01
C ASP A 8 1.00 12.54 -8.90
N LEU A 9 -0.05 12.62 -9.72
CA LEU A 9 -0.39 11.57 -10.68
C LEU A 9 0.73 11.36 -11.70
N GLU A 10 1.19 12.42 -12.36
CA GLU A 10 2.27 12.36 -13.34
C GLU A 10 3.55 11.77 -12.74
N THR A 11 3.93 12.24 -11.55
CA THR A 11 5.11 11.75 -10.84
C THR A 11 4.99 10.26 -10.52
N THR A 12 3.83 9.83 -10.03
CA THR A 12 3.58 8.43 -9.67
C THR A 12 3.57 7.53 -10.92
N GLN A 13 2.89 7.93 -11.99
CA GLN A 13 2.87 7.19 -13.25
C GLN A 13 4.27 7.04 -13.81
N SER A 14 5.03 8.14 -13.89
CA SER A 14 6.41 8.13 -14.37
C SER A 14 7.31 7.22 -13.54
N PHE A 15 7.18 7.25 -12.22
CA PHE A 15 7.94 6.36 -11.33
C PHE A 15 7.58 4.90 -11.54
N MET A 16 6.30 4.55 -11.57
CA MET A 16 5.84 3.17 -11.73
C MET A 16 6.27 2.56 -13.06
N ILE A 17 6.20 3.33 -14.15
CA ILE A 17 6.59 2.85 -15.48
C ILE A 17 8.11 2.74 -15.61
N LYS A 18 8.86 3.76 -15.17
CA LYS A 18 10.33 3.74 -15.25
C LYS A 18 10.95 2.67 -14.36
N SER A 19 10.33 2.34 -13.22
CA SER A 19 10.82 1.27 -12.35
C SER A 19 10.72 -0.11 -12.99
N ASN A 20 9.79 -0.33 -13.92
CA ASN A 20 9.63 -1.59 -14.63
C ASN A 20 10.86 -1.93 -15.49
N ALA A 21 11.59 -0.93 -16.03
CA ALA A 21 12.78 -1.17 -16.81
C ALA A 21 13.86 -1.96 -16.03
N ARG A 22 13.92 -1.76 -14.70
CA ARG A 22 14.87 -2.45 -13.82
C ARG A 22 14.29 -3.67 -13.10
N ALA A 23 12.97 -3.80 -13.08
CA ALA A 23 12.28 -4.83 -12.31
C ALA A 23 12.61 -6.26 -12.77
N PHE A 24 13.12 -6.44 -13.98
CA PHE A 24 13.40 -7.75 -14.60
C PHE A 24 14.85 -7.91 -15.05
N GLU A 25 15.79 -7.11 -14.55
CA GLU A 25 17.18 -7.19 -14.94
C GLU A 25 17.89 -8.45 -14.42
N THR A 26 17.50 -8.94 -13.23
CA THR A 26 18.16 -10.10 -12.62
C THR A 26 17.38 -11.41 -12.85
N ALA A 27 18.10 -12.52 -12.86
CA ALA A 27 17.48 -13.85 -12.96
C ALA A 27 16.49 -14.11 -11.82
N GLY A 28 16.81 -13.67 -10.59
CA GLY A 28 15.92 -13.81 -9.43
C GLY A 28 14.62 -13.01 -9.60
N ALA A 29 14.68 -11.79 -10.13
CA ALA A 29 13.49 -10.99 -10.41
C ALA A 29 12.58 -11.64 -11.47
N LYS A 30 13.18 -12.24 -12.51
CA LYS A 30 12.45 -12.99 -13.53
C LYS A 30 11.80 -14.25 -12.94
N LEU A 31 12.52 -14.98 -12.10
CA LEU A 31 11.98 -16.17 -11.42
C LEU A 31 10.79 -15.80 -10.54
N ASN A 32 10.92 -14.79 -9.70
CA ASN A 32 9.83 -14.31 -8.85
C ASN A 32 8.57 -13.93 -9.65
N MET A 33 8.73 -13.33 -10.84
CA MET A 33 7.59 -13.05 -11.72
C MET A 33 6.91 -14.33 -12.20
N LEU A 34 7.69 -15.34 -12.61
CA LEU A 34 7.16 -16.64 -13.02
C LEU A 34 6.46 -17.37 -11.85
N GLU A 35 7.01 -17.28 -10.66
CA GLU A 35 6.40 -17.81 -9.45
C GLU A 35 5.05 -17.14 -9.18
N ASN A 36 4.95 -15.81 -9.27
CA ASN A 36 3.71 -15.07 -9.10
C ASN A 36 2.66 -15.44 -10.17
N ILE A 37 3.07 -15.58 -11.43
CA ILE A 37 2.18 -16.04 -12.51
C ILE A 37 1.62 -17.43 -12.16
N SER A 38 2.47 -18.35 -11.69
CA SER A 38 2.08 -19.70 -11.34
C SER A 38 1.20 -19.75 -10.09
N GLU A 39 1.54 -19.00 -9.05
CA GLU A 39 0.86 -19.03 -7.75
C GLU A 39 -0.49 -18.32 -7.79
N PHE A 40 -0.55 -17.17 -8.43
CA PHE A 40 -1.75 -16.32 -8.45
C PHE A 40 -2.55 -16.41 -9.76
N GLY A 41 -2.09 -17.21 -10.72
CA GLY A 41 -2.76 -17.35 -12.02
C GLY A 41 -2.73 -16.04 -12.84
N TRP A 42 -1.69 -15.24 -12.72
CA TRP A 42 -1.58 -13.99 -13.47
C TRP A 42 -1.39 -14.27 -14.96
N ASP A 43 -1.91 -13.36 -15.79
CA ASP A 43 -1.66 -13.41 -17.22
C ASP A 43 -0.17 -13.17 -17.50
N PRO A 44 0.47 -13.90 -18.44
CA PRO A 44 1.86 -13.64 -18.86
C PRO A 44 2.11 -12.19 -19.29
N ASP A 45 1.10 -11.49 -19.80
CA ASP A 45 1.14 -10.09 -20.19
C ASP A 45 0.82 -9.11 -19.05
N TYR A 46 0.68 -9.60 -17.80
CA TYR A 46 0.34 -8.81 -16.61
C TYR A 46 1.12 -7.48 -16.50
N VAL A 47 2.41 -7.47 -16.83
CA VAL A 47 3.24 -6.25 -16.75
C VAL A 47 2.77 -5.21 -17.76
N LYS A 48 2.46 -5.62 -18.98
CA LYS A 48 1.96 -4.72 -20.04
C LYS A 48 0.58 -4.19 -19.70
N ASP A 49 -0.29 -5.04 -19.19
CA ASP A 49 -1.64 -4.66 -18.78
C ASP A 49 -1.58 -3.68 -17.61
N ARG A 50 -0.70 -3.92 -16.64
CA ARG A 50 -0.46 -2.99 -15.54
C ARG A 50 0.06 -1.64 -16.01
N GLU A 51 1.01 -1.61 -16.95
CA GLU A 51 1.52 -0.35 -17.54
C GLU A 51 0.40 0.42 -18.25
N LYS A 52 -0.44 -0.28 -19.00
CA LYS A 52 -1.61 0.33 -19.65
C LYS A 52 -2.55 0.95 -18.62
N ILE A 53 -2.93 0.21 -17.57
CA ILE A 53 -3.78 0.71 -16.49
C ILE A 53 -3.16 1.94 -15.83
N VAL A 54 -1.85 1.93 -15.55
CA VAL A 54 -1.15 3.07 -14.94
C VAL A 54 -1.17 4.29 -15.86
N ASN A 55 -0.92 4.11 -17.17
CA ASN A 55 -0.92 5.20 -18.15
C ASN A 55 -2.32 5.83 -18.35
N GLU A 56 -3.37 5.00 -18.29
CA GLU A 56 -4.76 5.43 -18.47
C GLU A 56 -5.42 5.95 -17.18
N MET A 57 -4.70 5.89 -16.04
CA MET A 57 -5.23 6.33 -14.76
C MET A 57 -5.49 7.84 -14.75
N THR A 58 -6.66 8.23 -14.25
CA THR A 58 -7.06 9.62 -14.07
C THR A 58 -7.28 9.96 -12.61
N LEU A 59 -7.31 11.25 -12.29
CA LEU A 59 -7.61 11.72 -10.93
C LEU A 59 -9.02 11.29 -10.47
N GLU A 60 -9.98 11.32 -11.38
CA GLU A 60 -11.36 10.88 -11.13
C GLU A 60 -11.39 9.41 -10.75
N ARG A 61 -10.65 8.58 -11.51
CA ARG A 61 -10.56 7.14 -11.22
C ARG A 61 -9.88 6.84 -9.90
N ILE A 62 -8.80 7.56 -9.57
CA ILE A 62 -8.14 7.45 -8.25
C ILE A 62 -9.11 7.80 -7.13
N LYS A 63 -9.86 8.89 -7.29
CA LYS A 63 -10.86 9.32 -6.30
C LYS A 63 -11.97 8.28 -6.12
N GLU A 64 -12.47 7.72 -7.22
CA GLU A 64 -13.47 6.65 -7.19
C GLU A 64 -12.93 5.42 -6.45
N LEU A 65 -11.74 4.94 -6.81
CA LEU A 65 -11.12 3.79 -6.16
C LEU A 65 -10.86 4.05 -4.68
N SER A 66 -10.37 5.23 -4.34
CA SER A 66 -10.15 5.63 -2.95
C SER A 66 -11.44 5.58 -2.14
N ASN A 67 -12.54 6.11 -2.66
CA ASN A 67 -13.83 6.09 -1.97
C ASN A 67 -14.40 4.68 -1.81
N ASN A 68 -14.15 3.79 -2.77
CA ASN A 68 -14.69 2.44 -2.77
C ASN A 68 -13.87 1.48 -1.88
N TYR A 69 -12.56 1.66 -1.82
CA TYR A 69 -11.66 0.70 -1.18
C TYR A 69 -10.98 1.21 0.10
N LEU A 70 -10.86 2.54 0.28
CA LEU A 70 -10.23 3.12 1.45
C LEU A 70 -11.29 3.67 2.41
N ASN A 71 -11.72 2.87 3.36
CA ASN A 71 -12.62 3.32 4.41
C ASN A 71 -11.82 3.65 5.69
N PRO A 72 -11.70 4.93 6.07
CA PRO A 72 -10.94 5.34 7.27
C PRO A 72 -11.44 4.69 8.56
N ASN A 73 -12.73 4.34 8.63
CA ASN A 73 -13.30 3.72 9.81
C ASN A 73 -12.90 2.25 9.99
N ASN A 74 -12.43 1.62 8.91
CA ASN A 74 -11.99 0.21 8.92
C ASN A 74 -10.46 0.09 8.91
N MET A 75 -9.73 1.20 9.04
CA MET A 75 -8.27 1.18 9.05
C MET A 75 -7.73 0.89 10.45
N ILE A 76 -6.64 0.12 10.49
CA ILE A 76 -5.83 -0.07 11.67
C ILE A 76 -4.72 1.00 11.65
N TRP A 77 -4.70 1.84 12.68
CA TRP A 77 -3.70 2.88 12.83
C TRP A 77 -2.57 2.38 13.74
N LEU A 78 -1.40 2.11 13.17
CA LEU A 78 -0.22 1.71 13.92
C LEU A 78 0.72 2.91 14.03
N VAL A 79 1.05 3.28 15.27
CA VAL A 79 1.97 4.37 15.56
C VAL A 79 3.18 3.82 16.30
N VAL A 80 4.37 4.12 15.81
CA VAL A 80 5.65 3.77 16.44
C VAL A 80 6.27 5.03 17.04
N GLY A 81 6.56 5.02 18.34
CA GLY A 81 7.11 6.15 19.03
C GLY A 81 7.21 5.95 20.54
N ASP A 82 7.59 7.00 21.27
CA ASP A 82 7.60 6.98 22.74
C ASP A 82 6.18 7.07 23.29
N ALA A 83 5.66 5.96 23.80
CA ALA A 83 4.32 5.86 24.33
C ALA A 83 4.05 6.86 25.49
N LYS A 84 5.07 7.15 26.33
CA LYS A 84 4.90 8.04 27.49
C LYS A 84 4.55 9.46 27.07
N THR A 85 5.11 9.92 25.95
CA THR A 85 4.91 11.28 25.44
C THR A 85 3.78 11.38 24.43
N GLN A 86 3.49 10.32 23.67
CA GLN A 86 2.58 10.37 22.52
C GLN A 86 1.14 9.91 22.81
N MET A 87 0.92 8.99 23.74
CA MET A 87 -0.39 8.39 24.00
C MET A 87 -1.50 9.43 24.24
N ALA A 88 -1.24 10.44 25.06
CA ALA A 88 -2.23 11.49 25.37
C ALA A 88 -2.59 12.36 24.14
N GLY A 89 -1.64 12.54 23.22
CA GLY A 89 -1.85 13.24 21.94
C GLY A 89 -2.69 12.42 20.98
N LEU A 90 -2.40 11.12 20.88
CA LEU A 90 -3.11 10.20 19.99
C LEU A 90 -4.60 10.07 20.38
N GLU A 91 -4.91 10.03 21.67
CA GLU A 91 -6.31 9.96 22.16
C GLU A 91 -7.16 11.17 21.70
N LYS A 92 -6.52 12.34 21.57
CA LYS A 92 -7.19 13.58 21.12
C LYS A 92 -7.53 13.59 19.63
N LEU A 93 -6.98 12.68 18.82
CA LEU A 93 -7.23 12.61 17.38
C LEU A 93 -8.61 12.04 17.02
N GLY A 94 -9.34 11.46 17.99
CA GLY A 94 -10.71 10.98 17.78
C GLY A 94 -10.83 9.63 17.06
N PHE A 95 -9.72 8.88 16.88
CA PHE A 95 -9.73 7.54 16.28
C PHE A 95 -9.96 6.41 17.30
N GLY A 96 -10.37 6.74 18.51
CA GLY A 96 -10.53 5.82 19.62
C GLY A 96 -9.36 5.85 20.59
N LYS A 97 -9.46 5.02 21.64
CA LYS A 97 -8.42 4.93 22.66
C LYS A 97 -7.22 4.14 22.14
N PRO A 98 -6.00 4.72 22.11
CA PRO A 98 -4.83 3.98 21.66
C PRO A 98 -4.49 2.84 22.62
N VAL A 99 -4.07 1.70 22.07
CA VAL A 99 -3.67 0.51 22.83
C VAL A 99 -2.17 0.30 22.67
N LEU A 100 -1.45 0.21 23.80
CA LEU A 100 -0.03 -0.11 23.77
C LEU A 100 0.15 -1.61 23.47
N ILE A 101 0.89 -1.90 22.40
CA ILE A 101 1.27 -3.28 22.03
C ILE A 101 2.57 -3.62 22.72
N ASN A 102 2.55 -4.55 23.66
CA ASN A 102 3.74 -5.10 24.31
C ASN A 102 4.17 -6.38 23.59
N GLN A 103 5.48 -6.57 23.41
CA GLN A 103 6.03 -7.77 22.75
C GLN A 103 5.58 -9.09 23.38
N GLU A 104 5.33 -9.11 24.69
CA GLU A 104 4.86 -10.31 25.43
C GLU A 104 3.45 -10.76 25.02
N LYS A 105 2.59 -9.86 24.51
CA LYS A 105 1.24 -10.22 24.05
C LYS A 105 1.21 -10.75 22.62
N VAL A 106 2.19 -10.41 21.80
CA VAL A 106 2.25 -10.85 20.38
C VAL A 106 2.65 -12.33 20.27
N SER A 107 3.37 -12.87 21.25
CA SER A 107 3.81 -14.26 21.22
C SER A 107 2.73 -15.30 21.57
N MET A 108 1.59 -14.87 22.09
CA MET A 108 0.52 -15.80 22.53
C MET A 108 -0.54 -16.11 21.48
N ASP A 109 -0.71 -15.25 20.45
CA ASP A 109 -1.77 -15.41 19.45
C ASP A 109 -1.35 -16.04 18.11
N VAL A 110 -0.08 -16.39 17.95
CA VAL A 110 0.44 -17.02 16.72
C VAL A 110 0.23 -18.54 16.69
N ASN A 111 -0.26 -19.14 17.79
CA ASN A 111 -0.46 -20.60 17.92
C ASN A 111 -1.95 -20.99 18.08
N LYS A 112 -2.88 -20.24 17.50
CA LYS A 112 -4.29 -20.69 17.41
C LYS A 112 -4.72 -20.84 15.98
#